data_483487f83b9718322ebdea44ca73efba
#
_entry.id   483487f83b9718322ebdea44ca73efba
#
_cell.length_a   1.000
_cell.length_b   1.000
_cell.length_c   1.000
_cell.angle_alpha   90.00
_cell.angle_beta   90.00
_cell.angle_gamma   90.00
#
_symmetry.space_group_name_H-M   'P 1'
#
loop_
_entity.id
_entity.type
_entity.pdbx_description
1 polymer ?
#
loop_
_entity_poly.entity_id
_entity_poly.type
_entity_poly.pdbx_seq_one_letter_code
_entity_poly.pdbx_strand_id
1 'polypeptide(L)'
;MKSVSAFANGVGGVLIFGIADNDSVVGIDDVKKAMEVISEQIKVKMDPAPEVLLKAHLIDSKEIITLEVYRGEETPYYYVGEGNYTAYVRIGNESVIATATDLKRLVLRGKNKTYDSLVTGYSFDDYFFSKLKAAYYKKRRKAWK
;
A
#
# COMPACT_ATOMS: atom_id res chain seq x y z
N MET A 1 8.24 0.44 6.67
CA MET A 1 7.28 -0.67 6.48
C MET A 1 5.94 -0.49 7.17
N LYS A 2 5.87 0.29 8.25
CA LYS A 2 4.60 0.60 8.92
C LYS A 2 3.60 1.26 7.97
N SER A 3 4.06 2.23 7.18
CA SER A 3 3.21 2.92 6.22
C SER A 3 2.75 2.01 5.09
N VAL A 4 3.57 1.03 4.68
CA VAL A 4 3.18 0.04 3.67
C VAL A 4 2.02 -0.80 4.18
N SER A 5 2.10 -1.27 5.42
CA SER A 5 0.99 -2.01 6.06
C SER A 5 -0.28 -1.15 6.11
N ALA A 6 -0.15 0.09 6.59
CA ALA A 6 -1.29 1.01 6.72
C ALA A 6 -1.94 1.31 5.37
N PHE A 7 -1.15 1.53 4.34
CA PHE A 7 -1.67 1.79 2.99
C PHE A 7 -2.39 0.57 2.42
N ALA A 8 -1.79 -0.62 2.54
CA ALA A 8 -2.41 -1.85 2.05
C ALA A 8 -3.72 -2.17 2.78
N ASN A 9 -3.78 -1.88 4.08
CA ASN A 9 -5.00 -2.07 4.87
C ASN A 9 -6.05 -0.99 4.63
N GLY A 10 -5.65 0.13 4.04
CA GLY A 10 -6.53 1.24 3.74
C GLY A 10 -6.89 1.33 2.26
N VAL A 11 -6.66 2.48 1.70
CA VAL A 11 -6.99 2.80 0.30
C VAL A 11 -5.76 2.85 -0.59
N GLY A 12 -4.62 2.41 -0.09
CA GLY A 12 -3.35 2.54 -0.76
C GLY A 12 -2.69 3.89 -0.48
N GLY A 13 -1.53 4.11 -1.07
CA GLY A 13 -0.80 5.36 -0.89
C GLY A 13 0.52 5.33 -1.61
N VAL A 14 1.25 6.42 -1.51
CA VAL A 14 2.59 6.55 -2.13
C VAL A 14 3.59 7.02 -1.09
N LEU A 15 4.73 6.34 -1.06
CA LEU A 15 5.89 6.76 -0.29
C LEU A 15 6.95 7.28 -1.25
N ILE A 16 7.64 8.33 -0.84
CA ILE A 16 8.69 8.95 -1.64
C ILE A 16 10.02 8.85 -0.90
N PHE A 17 11.02 8.30 -1.58
CA PHE A 17 12.38 8.16 -1.04
C PHE A 17 13.31 9.11 -1.77
N GLY A 18 14.20 9.76 -1.04
CA GLY A 18 15.14 10.72 -1.59
C GLY A 18 14.76 12.17 -1.37
N ILE A 19 13.71 12.42 -0.61
CA ILE A 19 13.27 13.75 -0.23
C ILE A 19 13.37 13.87 1.29
N ALA A 20 13.99 14.96 1.76
CA ALA A 20 14.16 15.20 3.19
C ALA A 20 12.87 15.81 3.80
N ASP A 21 12.81 15.84 5.13
CA ASP A 21 11.65 16.34 5.86
C ASP A 21 11.33 17.82 5.55
N ASN A 22 12.34 18.59 5.15
CA ASN A 22 12.15 19.99 4.75
C ASN A 22 11.81 20.17 3.27
N ASP A 23 11.36 19.07 2.61
CA ASP A 23 10.97 19.03 1.20
C ASP A 23 12.11 19.26 0.21
N SER A 24 13.37 19.31 0.67
CA SER A 24 14.50 19.39 -0.24
C SER A 24 14.80 18.05 -0.88
N VAL A 25 15.19 18.04 -2.15
CA VAL A 25 15.55 16.83 -2.88
C VAL A 25 16.97 16.42 -2.52
N VAL A 26 17.12 15.36 -1.75
CA VAL A 26 18.43 14.83 -1.37
C VAL A 26 18.98 13.89 -2.44
N GLY A 27 18.11 13.12 -3.05
CA GLY A 27 18.49 12.16 -4.07
C GLY A 27 18.93 10.81 -3.50
N ILE A 28 19.09 9.84 -4.40
CA ILE A 28 19.53 8.49 -4.07
C ILE A 28 20.70 8.16 -4.97
N ASP A 29 21.83 7.73 -4.40
CA ASP A 29 23.06 7.48 -5.14
C ASP A 29 22.94 6.27 -6.06
N ASP A 30 22.41 5.16 -5.54
CA ASP A 30 22.24 3.93 -6.30
C ASP A 30 20.78 3.50 -6.27
N VAL A 31 20.05 4.02 -7.25
CA VAL A 31 18.60 3.79 -7.36
C VAL A 31 18.28 2.31 -7.56
N LYS A 32 19.02 1.63 -8.41
CA LYS A 32 18.78 0.21 -8.70
C LYS A 32 18.90 -0.64 -7.43
N LYS A 33 19.96 -0.41 -6.67
CA LYS A 33 20.19 -1.13 -5.41
C LYS A 33 19.13 -0.77 -4.39
N ALA A 34 18.77 0.50 -4.28
CA ALA A 34 17.73 0.95 -3.37
C ALA A 34 16.37 0.30 -3.68
N MET A 35 16.02 0.21 -4.97
CA MET A 35 14.77 -0.45 -5.38
C MET A 35 14.79 -1.94 -5.03
N GLU A 36 15.92 -2.61 -5.21
CA GLU A 36 16.07 -4.02 -4.83
C GLU A 36 15.90 -4.22 -3.32
N VAL A 37 16.53 -3.34 -2.52
CA VAL A 37 16.42 -3.40 -1.05
C VAL A 37 14.97 -3.18 -0.60
N ILE A 38 14.30 -2.17 -1.16
CA ILE A 38 12.90 -1.88 -0.82
C ILE A 38 12.00 -3.07 -1.17
N SER A 39 12.16 -3.62 -2.36
CA SER A 39 11.38 -4.77 -2.81
C SER A 39 11.60 -5.99 -1.91
N GLU A 40 12.85 -6.25 -1.54
CA GLU A 40 13.20 -7.36 -0.65
C GLU A 40 12.62 -7.17 0.75
N GLN A 41 12.68 -5.95 1.29
CA GLN A 41 12.10 -5.64 2.60
C GLN A 41 10.59 -5.88 2.62
N ILE A 42 9.91 -5.51 1.55
CA ILE A 42 8.46 -5.72 1.46
C ILE A 42 8.16 -7.22 1.47
N LYS A 43 8.90 -8.02 0.72
CA LYS A 43 8.69 -9.47 0.67
C LYS A 43 8.94 -10.14 2.02
N VAL A 44 9.97 -9.69 2.73
CA VAL A 44 10.40 -10.30 3.99
C VAL A 44 9.59 -9.78 5.18
N LYS A 45 9.27 -8.50 5.19
CA LYS A 45 8.67 -7.82 6.34
C LYS A 45 7.16 -7.69 6.29
N MET A 46 6.53 -8.06 5.19
CA MET A 46 5.07 -7.97 5.04
C MET A 46 4.46 -9.35 4.84
N ASP A 47 3.37 -9.61 5.53
CA ASP A 47 2.64 -10.87 5.41
C ASP A 47 1.13 -10.60 5.48
N PRO A 48 0.38 -10.82 4.41
CA PRO A 48 0.85 -11.13 3.06
C PRO A 48 1.58 -9.94 2.42
N ALA A 49 2.40 -10.19 1.41
CA ALA A 49 3.08 -9.10 0.71
C ALA A 49 2.07 -8.36 -0.16
N PRO A 50 1.94 -7.03 0.00
CA PRO A 50 1.01 -6.25 -0.79
C PRO A 50 1.52 -6.02 -2.21
N GLU A 51 0.61 -5.69 -3.11
CA GLU A 51 0.97 -5.30 -4.45
C GLU A 51 1.51 -3.87 -4.45
N VAL A 52 2.67 -3.68 -5.02
CA VAL A 52 3.35 -2.38 -5.03
C VAL A 52 3.95 -2.10 -6.41
N LEU A 53 4.21 -0.83 -6.68
CA LEU A 53 4.88 -0.39 -7.88
C LEU A 53 5.99 0.60 -7.51
N LEU A 54 7.22 0.25 -7.86
CA LEU A 54 8.39 1.10 -7.65
C LEU A 54 8.73 1.83 -8.94
N LYS A 55 8.95 3.13 -8.86
CA LYS A 55 9.36 3.95 -9.99
C LYS A 55 10.49 4.89 -9.57
N ALA A 56 11.44 5.09 -10.46
CA ALA A 56 12.49 6.08 -10.30
C ALA A 56 12.15 7.35 -11.08
N HIS A 57 12.44 8.50 -10.50
CA HIS A 57 12.20 9.78 -11.12
C HIS A 57 13.43 10.66 -10.98
N LEU A 58 13.66 11.52 -11.96
CA LEU A 58 14.77 12.48 -11.95
C LEU A 58 14.22 13.88 -11.69
N ILE A 59 14.65 14.49 -10.60
CA ILE A 59 14.26 15.84 -10.21
C ILE A 59 15.52 16.63 -9.86
N ASP A 60 15.73 17.76 -10.52
CA ASP A 60 16.89 18.64 -10.31
C ASP A 60 18.22 17.88 -10.37
N SER A 61 18.35 17.00 -11.36
CA SER A 61 19.53 16.14 -11.57
C SER A 61 19.76 15.11 -10.46
N LYS A 62 18.78 14.91 -9.58
CA LYS A 62 18.82 13.91 -8.51
C LYS A 62 17.74 12.89 -8.70
N GLU A 63 18.05 11.64 -8.40
CA GLU A 63 17.09 10.55 -8.55
C GLU A 63 16.35 10.31 -7.25
N ILE A 64 15.04 10.14 -7.35
CA ILE A 64 14.16 9.74 -6.24
C ILE A 64 13.40 8.49 -6.62
N ILE A 65 12.85 7.82 -5.61
CA ILE A 65 12.03 6.63 -5.82
C ILE A 65 10.64 6.87 -5.24
N THR A 66 9.60 6.52 -6.00
CA THR A 66 8.24 6.47 -5.49
C THR A 66 7.81 5.01 -5.35
N LEU A 67 7.24 4.69 -4.21
CA LEU A 67 6.65 3.37 -3.93
C LEU A 67 5.15 3.55 -3.82
N GLU A 68 4.43 3.08 -4.82
CA GLU A 68 2.97 3.08 -4.81
C GLU A 68 2.50 1.76 -4.21
N VAL A 69 1.75 1.85 -3.12
CA VAL A 69 1.16 0.68 -2.45
C VAL A 69 -0.32 0.65 -2.80
N TYR A 70 -0.75 -0.44 -3.40
CA TYR A 70 -2.14 -0.59 -3.80
C TYR A 70 -2.99 -1.06 -2.62
N ARG A 71 -4.27 -0.70 -2.66
CA ARG A 71 -5.25 -1.20 -1.70
C ARG A 71 -5.22 -2.72 -1.71
N GLY A 72 -5.00 -3.32 -0.56
CA GLY A 72 -4.94 -4.77 -0.43
C GLY A 72 -6.32 -5.40 -0.36
N GLU A 73 -6.45 -6.58 -0.93
CA GLU A 73 -7.68 -7.35 -0.93
C GLU A 73 -7.66 -8.48 0.09
N GLU A 74 -6.50 -8.84 0.58
CA GLU A 74 -6.31 -9.91 1.55
C GLU A 74 -6.03 -9.37 2.95
N THR A 75 -6.80 -8.36 3.35
CA THR A 75 -6.63 -7.74 4.67
C THR A 75 -6.91 -8.70 5.81
N PRO A 76 -6.22 -8.58 6.96
CA PRO A 76 -5.23 -7.54 7.27
C PRO A 76 -3.83 -7.87 6.73
N TYR A 77 -3.07 -6.82 6.40
CA TYR A 77 -1.67 -6.92 6.01
C TYR A 77 -0.80 -6.58 7.21
N TYR A 78 0.01 -7.53 7.66
CA TYR A 78 0.83 -7.37 8.85
C TYR A 78 2.25 -6.96 8.49
N TYR A 79 2.81 -6.06 9.29
CA TYR A 79 4.23 -5.84 9.35
C TYR A 79 4.84 -6.88 10.28
N VAL A 80 5.84 -7.60 9.79
CA VAL A 80 6.52 -8.65 10.55
C VAL A 80 7.87 -8.12 10.97
N GLY A 81 8.04 -7.88 12.27
CA GLY A 81 9.30 -7.39 12.83
C GLY A 81 9.57 -8.05 14.17
N GLU A 82 10.79 -8.51 14.37
CA GLU A 82 11.24 -9.11 15.63
C GLU A 82 10.32 -10.25 16.13
N GLY A 83 9.79 -11.02 15.17
CA GLY A 83 8.89 -12.14 15.49
C GLY A 83 7.45 -11.74 15.79
N ASN A 84 7.13 -10.45 15.71
CA ASN A 84 5.79 -9.95 15.99
C ASN A 84 5.07 -9.56 14.69
N TYR A 85 3.77 -9.85 14.66
CA TYR A 85 2.88 -9.46 13.56
C TYR A 85 2.03 -8.29 14.01
N THR A 86 2.22 -7.14 13.37
CA THR A 86 1.49 -5.92 13.72
C THR A 86 0.84 -5.34 12.49
N ALA A 87 -0.48 -5.16 12.54
CA ALA A 87 -1.21 -4.47 11.48
C ALA A 87 -1.27 -2.98 11.79
N TYR A 88 -1.07 -2.15 10.76
CA TYR A 88 -1.15 -0.70 10.87
C TYR A 88 -2.31 -0.20 10.02
N VAL A 89 -2.90 0.89 10.44
CA VAL A 89 -3.94 1.59 9.70
C VAL A 89 -3.57 3.06 9.57
N ARG A 90 -4.09 3.71 8.55
CA ARG A 90 -3.81 5.11 8.28
C ARG A 90 -4.91 5.99 8.87
N ILE A 91 -4.53 6.92 9.75
CA ILE A 91 -5.43 7.93 10.29
C ILE A 91 -4.83 9.29 9.95
N GLY A 92 -5.49 10.01 9.04
CA GLY A 92 -4.93 11.25 8.53
C GLY A 92 -3.62 11.00 7.81
N ASN A 93 -2.55 11.58 8.30
CA ASN A 93 -1.20 11.42 7.75
C ASN A 93 -0.29 10.54 8.62
N GLU A 94 -0.86 9.77 9.52
CA GLU A 94 -0.10 8.90 10.43
C GLU A 94 -0.45 7.42 10.23
N SER A 95 0.57 6.57 10.39
CA SER A 95 0.40 5.12 10.44
C SER A 95 0.40 4.69 11.90
N VAL A 96 -0.73 4.16 12.35
CA VAL A 96 -0.92 3.76 13.75
C VAL A 96 -1.26 2.28 13.85
N ILE A 97 -1.01 1.69 15.02
CA ILE A 97 -1.33 0.28 15.25
C ILE A 97 -2.84 0.10 15.22
N ALA A 98 -3.29 -0.91 14.47
CA ALA A 98 -4.71 -1.23 14.36
C ALA A 98 -5.26 -1.67 15.73
N THR A 99 -6.42 -1.13 16.09
CA THR A 99 -7.14 -1.56 17.29
C THR A 99 -7.83 -2.91 17.04
N ALA A 100 -8.37 -3.52 18.09
CA ALA A 100 -9.15 -4.75 17.94
C ALA A 100 -10.34 -4.54 17.00
N THR A 101 -11.00 -3.39 17.06
CA THR A 101 -12.11 -3.05 16.16
C THR A 101 -11.63 -2.93 14.72
N ASP A 102 -10.49 -2.26 14.50
CA ASP A 102 -9.89 -2.14 13.17
C ASP A 102 -9.56 -3.51 12.58
N LEU A 103 -8.98 -4.39 13.40
CA LEU A 103 -8.63 -5.74 12.96
C LEU A 103 -9.87 -6.53 12.55
N LYS A 104 -10.95 -6.43 13.31
CA LYS A 104 -12.21 -7.10 12.97
C LYS A 104 -12.74 -6.63 11.61
N ARG A 105 -12.72 -5.31 11.37
CA ARG A 105 -13.15 -4.77 10.08
C ARG A 105 -12.28 -5.25 8.93
N LEU A 106 -10.96 -5.29 9.14
CA LEU A 106 -10.04 -5.74 8.12
C LEU A 106 -10.23 -7.21 7.78
N VAL A 107 -10.43 -8.06 8.80
CA VAL A 107 -10.70 -9.49 8.60
C VAL A 107 -12.01 -9.68 7.83
N LEU A 108 -13.06 -8.96 8.21
CA LEU A 108 -14.35 -9.04 7.52
C LEU A 108 -14.25 -8.57 6.08
N ARG A 109 -13.52 -7.49 5.82
CA ARG A 109 -13.30 -6.99 4.46
C ARG A 109 -12.63 -8.04 3.58
N GLY A 110 -11.60 -8.68 4.09
CA GLY A 110 -10.90 -9.74 3.35
C GLY A 110 -11.77 -10.95 3.12
N LYS A 111 -12.50 -11.39 4.14
CA LYS A 111 -13.42 -12.52 4.04
C LYS A 111 -14.58 -12.25 3.09
N ASN A 112 -15.19 -11.08 3.20
CA ASN A 112 -16.33 -10.73 2.37
C ASN A 112 -15.97 -10.74 0.89
N LYS A 113 -14.81 -10.24 0.55
CA LYS A 113 -14.35 -10.27 -0.83
C LYS A 113 -14.11 -11.70 -1.31
N THR A 114 -13.44 -12.52 -0.50
CA THR A 114 -13.21 -13.92 -0.82
C THR A 114 -14.53 -14.68 -0.94
N TYR A 115 -15.44 -14.44 0.00
CA TYR A 115 -16.76 -15.05 0.01
C TYR A 115 -17.56 -14.66 -1.24
N ASP A 116 -17.59 -13.41 -1.60
CA ASP A 116 -18.29 -12.92 -2.79
C ASP A 116 -17.71 -13.54 -4.05
N SER A 117 -16.39 -13.66 -4.14
CA SER A 117 -15.74 -14.31 -5.27
C SER A 117 -16.09 -15.79 -5.40
N LEU A 118 -16.22 -16.49 -4.25
CA LEU A 118 -16.50 -17.92 -4.24
C LEU A 118 -17.97 -18.26 -4.41
N VAL A 119 -18.85 -17.48 -3.80
CA VAL A 119 -20.28 -17.82 -3.70
C VAL A 119 -21.09 -17.19 -4.82
N THR A 120 -20.86 -15.93 -5.11
CA THR A 120 -21.67 -15.24 -6.10
C THR A 120 -21.28 -15.56 -7.53
N GLY A 121 -19.98 -15.59 -7.83
CA GLY A 121 -19.52 -15.85 -9.20
C GLY A 121 -20.30 -15.09 -10.27
N TYR A 122 -21.15 -14.16 -9.86
CA TYR A 122 -21.99 -13.41 -10.77
C TYR A 122 -21.19 -12.29 -11.41
N SER A 123 -21.18 -12.30 -12.71
CA SER A 123 -20.52 -11.27 -13.50
C SER A 123 -21.05 -9.86 -13.20
N PHE A 124 -22.30 -9.75 -12.71
CA PHE A 124 -22.90 -8.46 -12.36
C PHE A 124 -22.18 -7.79 -11.21
N ASP A 125 -21.94 -8.52 -10.12
CA ASP A 125 -21.26 -7.97 -8.95
C ASP A 125 -19.81 -7.63 -9.28
N ASP A 126 -19.12 -8.51 -10.01
CA ASP A 126 -17.76 -8.26 -10.47
C ASP A 126 -17.69 -7.00 -11.32
N TYR A 127 -18.66 -6.83 -12.22
CA TYR A 127 -18.74 -5.65 -13.09
C TYR A 127 -18.95 -4.38 -12.28
N PHE A 128 -19.85 -4.42 -11.31
CA PHE A 128 -20.15 -3.27 -10.46
C PHE A 128 -18.93 -2.86 -9.63
N PHE A 129 -18.26 -3.79 -9.00
CA PHE A 129 -17.05 -3.51 -8.23
C PHE A 129 -15.92 -3.00 -9.11
N SER A 130 -15.76 -3.56 -10.29
CA SER A 130 -14.76 -3.09 -11.24
C SER A 130 -15.00 -1.64 -11.65
N LYS A 131 -16.25 -1.26 -11.86
CA LYS A 131 -16.61 0.13 -12.18
C LYS A 131 -16.30 1.09 -11.02
N LEU A 132 -16.64 0.71 -9.81
CA LEU A 132 -16.33 1.51 -8.62
C LEU A 132 -14.83 1.69 -8.47
N LYS A 133 -14.08 0.62 -8.64
CA LYS A 133 -12.64 0.63 -8.52
C LYS A 133 -12.01 1.53 -9.58
N ALA A 134 -12.45 1.43 -10.82
CA ALA A 134 -11.97 2.27 -11.91
C ALA A 134 -12.26 3.75 -11.67
N ALA A 135 -13.47 4.09 -11.21
CA ALA A 135 -13.84 5.46 -10.88
C ALA A 135 -13.00 6.02 -9.74
N TYR A 136 -12.73 5.20 -8.73
CA TYR A 136 -11.89 5.57 -7.60
C TYR A 136 -10.47 5.87 -8.03
N TYR A 137 -9.87 5.03 -8.86
CA TYR A 137 -8.51 5.24 -9.37
C TYR A 137 -8.41 6.49 -10.24
N LYS A 138 -9.42 6.76 -11.05
CA LYS A 138 -9.45 7.99 -11.86
C LYS A 138 -9.47 9.24 -10.98
N LYS A 139 -10.27 9.26 -9.92
CA LYS A 139 -10.29 10.35 -8.96
C LYS A 139 -8.93 10.54 -8.28
N ARG A 140 -8.31 9.46 -7.89
CA ARG A 140 -7.00 9.50 -7.25
C ARG A 140 -5.94 10.09 -8.17
N ARG A 141 -5.90 9.65 -9.41
CA ARG A 141 -4.95 10.19 -10.40
C ARG A 141 -5.08 11.70 -10.55
N LYS A 142 -6.31 12.22 -10.57
CA LYS A 142 -6.54 13.66 -10.64
C LYS A 142 -6.05 14.38 -9.39
N ALA A 143 -6.21 13.78 -8.23
CA ALA A 143 -5.76 14.37 -6.97
C ALA A 143 -4.22 14.40 -6.86
N TRP A 144 -3.53 13.55 -7.58
CA TRP A 144 -2.07 13.41 -7.50
C TRP A 144 -1.33 14.27 -8.52
N LYS A 145 -2.05 14.89 -9.42
CA LYS A 145 -1.50 15.85 -10.37
C LYS A 145 -1.62 17.24 -9.80
#